data_bd2075fdcda140df55b845982f0def2f
#
_entry.id   bd2075fdcda140df55b845982f0def2f
#
_cell.length_a   1.000
_cell.length_b   1.000
_cell.length_c   1.000
_cell.angle_alpha   90.00
_cell.angle_beta   90.00
_cell.angle_gamma   90.00
#
_symmetry.space_group_name_H-M   'P 1'
#
loop_
_entity.id
_entity.type
_entity.pdbx_description
1 polymer ?
#
loop_
_entity_poly.entity_id
_entity_poly.type
_entity_poly.pdbx_seq_one_letter_code
_entity_poly.pdbx_strand_id
1 'polypeptide(L)'
;TVFCRRKVTEQYPENRATLEMFDRFRGTLTMPHNDRNEHHCIACGLCQIACPNDTIKVTSEMIETEDGKKKKILAKYEYDLGSCMFCQLCVTACPHDAITFATDFEHAVFDRTKLVKTLNHPGSHVEEKKKPAAPQSEATK
;
A
#
# COMPACT_ATOMS: atom_id res chain seq x y z
N THR A 1 15.17 -35.06 30.70
CA THR A 1 15.65 -34.35 29.49
C THR A 1 14.63 -33.39 28.85
N VAL A 2 13.38 -33.38 29.32
CA VAL A 2 12.32 -32.47 28.82
C VAL A 2 12.61 -31.02 29.18
N PHE A 3 13.25 -30.76 30.31
CA PHE A 3 13.55 -29.41 30.80
C PHE A 3 14.74 -28.67 30.09
N CYS A 4 15.52 -29.41 29.30
CA CYS A 4 16.70 -28.84 28.62
C CYS A 4 16.54 -28.69 27.09
N ARG A 5 15.36 -28.98 26.55
CA ARG A 5 15.14 -28.81 25.11
C ARG A 5 14.99 -27.32 24.77
N ARG A 6 15.66 -26.88 23.68
CA ARG A 6 15.41 -25.56 23.07
C ARG A 6 13.92 -25.41 22.80
N LYS A 7 13.36 -24.27 23.17
CA LYS A 7 12.00 -23.87 22.78
C LYS A 7 11.92 -23.82 21.25
N VAL A 8 10.96 -24.53 20.69
CA VAL A 8 10.76 -24.61 19.23
C VAL A 8 9.78 -23.53 18.75
N THR A 9 8.94 -23.03 19.67
CA THR A 9 7.93 -22.01 19.38
C THR A 9 8.51 -20.62 19.54
N GLU A 10 8.03 -19.69 18.71
CA GLU A 10 8.31 -18.27 18.84
C GLU A 10 7.85 -17.75 20.21
N GLN A 11 8.72 -17.04 20.90
CA GLN A 11 8.43 -16.46 22.23
C GLN A 11 8.00 -15.01 22.06
N TYR A 12 6.80 -14.79 21.51
CA TYR A 12 6.21 -13.46 21.41
C TYR A 12 5.49 -13.11 22.74
N PRO A 13 5.66 -11.91 23.32
CA PRO A 13 6.30 -10.71 22.73
C PRO A 13 7.81 -10.52 23.04
N GLU A 14 8.47 -11.47 23.71
CA GLU A 14 9.86 -11.33 24.14
C GLU A 14 10.82 -11.15 22.96
N ASN A 15 10.56 -11.79 21.83
CA ASN A 15 11.38 -11.72 20.61
C ASN A 15 10.93 -10.63 19.63
N ARG A 16 10.05 -9.70 20.03
CA ARG A 16 9.50 -8.65 19.15
C ARG A 16 10.57 -7.89 18.36
N ALA A 17 11.70 -7.55 18.98
CA ALA A 17 12.78 -6.78 18.36
C ALA A 17 13.58 -7.56 17.30
N THR A 18 13.55 -8.89 17.35
CA THR A 18 14.29 -9.80 16.46
C THR A 18 13.39 -10.61 15.54
N LEU A 19 12.09 -10.39 15.61
CA LEU A 19 11.10 -11.11 14.84
C LEU A 19 11.15 -10.66 13.37
N GLU A 20 11.57 -11.57 12.50
CA GLU A 20 11.55 -11.37 11.05
C GLU A 20 10.34 -12.08 10.46
N MET A 21 9.51 -11.32 9.76
CA MET A 21 8.38 -11.88 9.02
C MET A 21 8.83 -12.40 7.68
N PHE A 22 8.17 -13.47 7.20
CA PHE A 22 8.44 -14.01 5.87
C PHE A 22 8.02 -13.02 4.76
N ASP A 23 8.68 -13.06 3.60
CA ASP A 23 8.54 -12.10 2.50
C ASP A 23 7.10 -11.90 2.00
N ARG A 24 6.27 -12.94 2.11
CA ARG A 24 4.87 -12.92 1.64
C ARG A 24 3.86 -12.61 2.75
N PHE A 25 4.33 -12.10 3.88
CA PHE A 25 3.45 -11.72 4.98
C PHE A 25 2.55 -10.55 4.58
N ARG A 26 1.29 -10.60 5.01
CA ARG A 26 0.27 -9.60 4.71
C ARG A 26 -0.23 -8.98 6.00
N GLY A 27 0.47 -7.96 6.44
CA GLY A 27 0.09 -7.19 7.62
C GLY A 27 -0.87 -6.05 7.26
N THR A 28 -0.43 -4.81 7.37
CA THR A 28 -1.24 -3.64 7.01
C THR A 28 -1.05 -3.26 5.54
N LEU A 29 -2.14 -2.91 4.85
CA LEU A 29 -2.04 -2.27 3.53
C LEU A 29 -1.44 -0.87 3.69
N THR A 30 -0.43 -0.57 2.90
CA THR A 30 0.28 0.72 2.92
C THR A 30 0.44 1.27 1.51
N MET A 31 0.60 2.57 1.43
CA MET A 31 0.97 3.28 0.21
C MET A 31 2.39 3.81 0.40
N PRO A 32 3.41 3.22 -0.25
CA PRO A 32 4.77 3.71 -0.17
C PRO A 32 4.86 5.15 -0.70
N HIS A 33 5.58 5.99 0.03
CA HIS A 33 5.91 7.35 -0.37
C HIS A 33 7.42 7.51 -0.42
N ASN A 34 7.90 8.25 -1.40
CA ASN A 34 9.30 8.63 -1.51
C ASN A 34 9.67 9.71 -0.48
N ASP A 35 10.95 10.01 -0.32
CA ASP A 35 11.45 11.08 0.56
C ASP A 35 10.86 12.46 0.23
N ARG A 36 10.36 12.64 -0.99
CA ARG A 36 9.68 13.84 -1.48
C ARG A 36 8.17 13.83 -1.26
N ASN A 37 7.65 12.87 -0.50
CA ASN A 37 6.21 12.64 -0.29
C ASN A 37 5.43 12.36 -1.60
N GLU A 38 6.07 11.71 -2.56
CA GLU A 38 5.46 11.31 -3.83
C GLU A 38 4.97 9.85 -3.73
N HIS A 39 3.86 9.54 -4.37
CA HIS A 39 3.27 8.19 -4.46
C HIS A 39 2.92 7.84 -5.91
N HIS A 40 2.73 6.56 -6.22
CA HIS A 40 2.42 6.07 -7.57
C HIS A 40 0.92 6.04 -7.89
N CYS A 41 0.05 6.35 -6.94
CA CYS A 41 -1.39 6.23 -7.11
C CYS A 41 -1.96 7.36 -7.97
N ILE A 42 -2.63 6.99 -9.07
CA ILE A 42 -3.31 7.92 -10.00
C ILE A 42 -4.82 8.01 -9.73
N ALA A 43 -5.29 7.49 -8.61
CA ALA A 43 -6.72 7.46 -8.24
C ALA A 43 -7.63 6.78 -9.29
N CYS A 44 -7.17 5.71 -9.95
CA CYS A 44 -7.96 5.01 -10.97
C CYS A 44 -9.17 4.23 -10.40
N GLY A 45 -9.15 3.87 -9.10
CA GLY A 45 -10.23 3.16 -8.43
C GLY A 45 -10.28 1.63 -8.66
N LEU A 46 -9.36 1.05 -9.40
CA LEU A 46 -9.34 -0.41 -9.67
C LEU A 46 -9.22 -1.24 -8.40
N CYS A 47 -8.42 -0.80 -7.43
CA CYS A 47 -8.28 -1.46 -6.12
C CYS A 47 -9.60 -1.47 -5.33
N GLN A 48 -10.41 -0.43 -5.43
CA GLN A 48 -11.73 -0.37 -4.81
C GLN A 48 -12.68 -1.38 -5.46
N ILE A 49 -12.72 -1.47 -6.79
CA ILE A 49 -13.57 -2.41 -7.53
C ILE A 49 -13.14 -3.87 -7.27
N ALA A 50 -11.84 -4.11 -7.15
CA ALA A 50 -11.29 -5.45 -6.89
C ALA A 50 -11.50 -5.93 -5.45
N CYS A 51 -11.89 -5.05 -4.52
CA CYS A 51 -12.09 -5.41 -3.13
C CYS A 51 -13.45 -6.08 -2.91
N PRO A 52 -13.50 -7.36 -2.47
CA PRO A 52 -14.78 -8.06 -2.25
C PRO A 52 -15.58 -7.54 -1.06
N ASN A 53 -14.92 -6.84 -0.13
CA ASN A 53 -15.51 -6.35 1.11
C ASN A 53 -15.67 -4.82 1.15
N ASP A 54 -15.46 -4.12 0.03
CA ASP A 54 -15.56 -2.65 -0.06
C ASP A 54 -14.76 -1.91 1.02
N THR A 55 -13.61 -2.46 1.43
CA THR A 55 -12.76 -1.88 2.49
C THR A 55 -11.94 -0.68 2.03
N ILE A 56 -11.92 -0.40 0.74
CA ILE A 56 -11.13 0.67 0.12
C ILE A 56 -12.06 1.69 -0.50
N LYS A 57 -11.85 2.97 -0.15
CA LYS A 57 -12.55 4.11 -0.77
C LYS A 57 -11.53 5.09 -1.32
N VAL A 58 -11.61 5.34 -2.62
CA VAL A 58 -10.71 6.26 -3.33
C VAL A 58 -11.47 7.50 -3.73
N THR A 59 -11.15 8.62 -3.10
CA THR A 59 -11.68 9.93 -3.47
C THR A 59 -10.67 10.66 -4.35
N SER A 60 -11.11 11.13 -5.49
CA SER A 60 -10.27 11.85 -6.45
C SER A 60 -10.80 13.25 -6.70
N GLU A 61 -9.89 14.18 -6.91
CA GLU A 61 -10.18 15.55 -7.31
C GLU A 61 -9.62 15.84 -8.70
N MET A 62 -10.27 16.77 -9.40
CA MET A 62 -9.81 17.27 -10.70
C MET A 62 -9.11 18.59 -10.48
N ILE A 63 -7.81 18.66 -10.80
CA ILE A 63 -7.07 19.92 -10.81
C ILE A 63 -6.85 20.34 -12.27
N GLU A 64 -7.04 21.61 -12.53
CA GLU A 64 -6.63 22.23 -13.79
C GLU A 64 -5.15 22.60 -13.69
N THR A 65 -4.33 21.96 -14.52
CA THR A 65 -2.90 22.30 -14.65
C THR A 65 -2.76 23.59 -15.45
N GLU A 66 -1.68 24.35 -15.26
CA GLU A 66 -1.37 25.60 -15.99
C GLU A 66 -1.48 25.46 -17.51
N ASP A 67 -1.31 24.27 -18.05
CA ASP A 67 -1.51 23.92 -19.48
C ASP A 67 -3.00 23.76 -19.89
N GLY A 68 -3.97 24.06 -19.04
CA GLY A 68 -5.40 23.90 -19.33
C GLY A 68 -5.89 22.45 -19.40
N LYS A 69 -5.05 21.49 -18.99
CA LYS A 69 -5.41 20.06 -18.95
C LYS A 69 -5.95 19.69 -17.57
N LYS A 70 -7.11 19.03 -17.54
CA LYS A 70 -7.67 18.48 -16.31
C LYS A 70 -6.90 17.22 -15.92
N LYS A 71 -6.20 17.24 -14.79
CA LYS A 71 -5.50 16.08 -14.23
C LYS A 71 -6.27 15.58 -13.02
N LYS A 72 -6.56 14.27 -12.99
CA LYS A 72 -7.18 13.60 -11.86
C LYS A 72 -6.09 13.29 -10.84
N ILE A 73 -6.29 13.73 -9.60
CA ILE A 73 -5.38 13.47 -8.49
C ILE A 73 -6.08 12.73 -7.36
N LEU A 74 -5.30 12.06 -6.52
CA LEU A 74 -5.79 11.41 -5.32
C LEU A 74 -6.01 12.47 -4.22
N ALA A 75 -7.28 12.67 -3.82
CA ALA A 75 -7.60 13.52 -2.67
C ALA A 75 -7.50 12.74 -1.37
N LYS A 76 -8.14 11.55 -1.31
CA LYS A 76 -8.14 10.71 -0.11
C LYS A 76 -8.20 9.24 -0.47
N TYR A 77 -7.39 8.46 0.22
CA TYR A 77 -7.41 6.99 0.15
C TYR A 77 -7.74 6.44 1.53
N GLU A 78 -8.98 6.01 1.73
CA GLU A 78 -9.44 5.41 2.98
C GLU A 78 -9.38 3.88 2.88
N TYR A 79 -8.89 3.26 3.94
CA TYR A 79 -8.77 1.81 4.07
C TYR A 79 -9.30 1.35 5.43
N ASP A 80 -10.33 0.51 5.43
CA ASP A 80 -10.87 -0.14 6.63
C ASP A 80 -10.14 -1.47 6.88
N LEU A 81 -9.14 -1.43 7.75
CA LEU A 81 -8.40 -2.60 8.19
C LEU A 81 -9.30 -3.62 8.91
N GLY A 82 -10.33 -3.14 9.63
CA GLY A 82 -11.22 -3.99 10.44
C GLY A 82 -12.13 -4.91 9.62
N SER A 83 -12.34 -4.61 8.35
CA SER A 83 -13.13 -5.43 7.42
C SER A 83 -12.27 -6.10 6.35
N CYS A 84 -10.97 -5.86 6.33
CA CYS A 84 -10.07 -6.42 5.35
C CYS A 84 -9.80 -7.91 5.60
N MET A 85 -9.86 -8.74 4.56
CA MET A 85 -9.53 -10.16 4.62
C MET A 85 -8.11 -10.48 4.13
N PHE A 86 -7.26 -9.48 3.90
CA PHE A 86 -5.85 -9.62 3.49
C PHE A 86 -5.63 -10.51 2.24
N CYS A 87 -6.59 -10.51 1.32
CA CYS A 87 -6.58 -11.37 0.12
C CYS A 87 -5.58 -10.94 -0.96
N GLN A 88 -5.06 -9.71 -0.90
CA GLN A 88 -4.09 -9.14 -1.86
C GLN A 88 -4.67 -8.79 -3.25
N LEU A 89 -5.96 -8.98 -3.51
CA LEU A 89 -6.56 -8.66 -4.80
C LEU A 89 -6.39 -7.18 -5.20
N CYS A 90 -6.48 -6.26 -4.25
CA CYS A 90 -6.27 -4.84 -4.50
C CYS A 90 -4.83 -4.52 -4.97
N VAL A 91 -3.83 -5.19 -4.41
CA VAL A 91 -2.42 -5.03 -4.81
C VAL A 91 -2.22 -5.60 -6.22
N THR A 92 -2.71 -6.81 -6.49
CA THR A 92 -2.61 -7.44 -7.80
C THR A 92 -3.35 -6.66 -8.89
N ALA A 93 -4.47 -6.01 -8.55
CA ALA A 93 -5.26 -5.20 -9.49
C ALA A 93 -4.64 -3.82 -9.76
N CYS A 94 -3.62 -3.40 -9.00
CA CYS A 94 -3.00 -2.09 -9.15
C CYS A 94 -1.96 -2.08 -10.29
N PRO A 95 -2.18 -1.37 -11.41
CA PRO A 95 -1.24 -1.36 -12.54
C PRO A 95 -0.01 -0.48 -12.28
N HIS A 96 0.01 0.25 -11.16
CA HIS A 96 1.07 1.20 -10.81
C HIS A 96 1.87 0.78 -9.58
N ASP A 97 1.59 -0.39 -9.01
CA ASP A 97 2.22 -0.88 -7.76
C ASP A 97 2.20 0.17 -6.64
N ALA A 98 1.09 0.93 -6.59
CA ALA A 98 0.95 2.07 -5.68
C ALA A 98 0.66 1.66 -4.24
N ILE A 99 0.27 0.42 -4.01
CA ILE A 99 -0.09 -0.12 -2.68
C ILE A 99 0.59 -1.47 -2.48
N THR A 100 1.00 -1.73 -1.25
CA THR A 100 1.62 -3.00 -0.84
C THR A 100 1.24 -3.35 0.59
N PHE A 101 1.47 -4.61 0.99
CA PHE A 101 1.33 -5.02 2.38
C PHE A 101 2.65 -4.85 3.13
N ALA A 102 2.60 -4.19 4.28
CA ALA A 102 3.70 -4.14 5.23
C ALA A 102 3.70 -5.36 6.16
N THR A 103 4.75 -5.50 6.93
CA THR A 103 4.92 -6.60 7.90
C THR A 103 4.32 -6.30 9.27
N ASP A 104 3.72 -5.11 9.45
CA ASP A 104 3.07 -4.70 10.68
C ASP A 104 1.76 -5.48 10.93
N PHE A 105 1.61 -6.09 12.11
CA PHE A 105 0.48 -6.96 12.43
C PHE A 105 -0.22 -6.64 13.76
N GLU A 106 0.30 -5.68 14.53
CA GLU A 106 -0.28 -5.30 15.82
C GLU A 106 -1.40 -4.27 15.64
N HIS A 107 -2.63 -4.74 15.53
CA HIS A 107 -3.79 -3.90 15.19
C HIS A 107 -4.85 -3.85 16.30
N ALA A 108 -4.51 -4.29 17.52
CA ALA A 108 -5.45 -4.25 18.63
C ALA A 108 -5.76 -2.82 19.04
N VAL A 109 -7.03 -2.44 18.98
CA VAL A 109 -7.53 -1.11 19.35
C VAL A 109 -8.83 -1.24 20.14
N PHE A 110 -9.14 -0.28 21.01
CA PHE A 110 -10.41 -0.25 21.75
C PHE A 110 -11.58 0.23 20.88
N ASP A 111 -11.32 1.11 19.94
CA ASP A 111 -12.34 1.72 19.10
C ASP A 111 -12.12 1.30 17.64
N ARG A 112 -13.16 0.73 17.02
CA ARG A 112 -13.13 0.28 15.63
C ARG A 112 -12.79 1.41 14.65
N THR A 113 -13.16 2.64 14.94
CA THR A 113 -12.91 3.78 14.06
C THR A 113 -11.40 4.00 13.80
N LYS A 114 -10.55 3.58 14.75
CA LYS A 114 -9.09 3.64 14.63
C LYS A 114 -8.52 2.66 13.61
N LEU A 115 -9.31 1.68 13.17
CA LEU A 115 -8.92 0.74 12.10
C LEU A 115 -9.15 1.31 10.70
N VAL A 116 -9.90 2.40 10.59
CA VAL A 116 -10.03 3.14 9.32
C VAL A 116 -8.81 4.05 9.18
N LYS A 117 -7.93 3.71 8.26
CA LYS A 117 -6.68 4.43 8.01
C LYS A 117 -6.77 5.23 6.71
N THR A 118 -6.16 6.41 6.71
CA THR A 118 -5.91 7.18 5.48
C THR A 118 -4.49 6.90 5.04
N LEU A 119 -4.31 6.33 3.84
CA LEU A 119 -3.01 5.86 3.37
C LEU A 119 -2.17 6.94 2.70
N ASN A 120 -2.80 7.95 2.10
CA ASN A 120 -2.08 9.07 1.53
C ASN A 120 -1.69 10.07 2.62
N HIS A 121 -0.44 10.55 2.58
CA HIS A 121 0.04 11.58 3.50
C HIS A 121 -0.52 12.96 3.12
N PRO A 122 -0.71 13.88 4.08
CA PRO A 122 -1.09 15.25 3.78
C PRO A 122 -0.08 15.91 2.83
N GLY A 123 -0.56 16.53 1.75
CA GLY A 123 0.29 17.17 0.75
C GLY A 123 1.06 16.21 -0.17
N SER A 124 0.74 14.91 -0.15
CA SER A 124 1.34 13.95 -1.06
C SER A 124 0.84 14.16 -2.51
N HIS A 125 1.73 13.92 -3.47
CA HIS A 125 1.43 14.08 -4.89
C HIS A 125 1.92 12.87 -5.70
N VAL A 126 1.41 12.75 -6.93
CA VAL A 126 1.75 11.62 -7.80
C VAL A 126 3.15 11.83 -8.38
N GLU A 127 4.01 10.81 -8.28
CA GLU A 127 5.31 10.81 -8.95
C GLU A 127 5.13 10.93 -10.47
N GLU A 128 5.73 11.93 -11.08
CA GLU A 128 5.77 12.07 -12.53
C GLU A 128 6.80 11.10 -13.10
N LYS A 129 6.34 9.94 -13.59
CA LYS A 129 7.21 9.00 -14.31
C LYS A 129 7.80 9.74 -15.52
N LYS A 130 9.09 10.03 -15.48
CA LYS A 130 9.85 10.33 -16.72
C LYS A 130 9.60 9.16 -17.66
N LYS A 131 9.02 9.43 -18.85
CA LYS A 131 8.83 8.40 -19.89
C LYS A 131 10.17 7.69 -20.06
N PRO A 132 10.23 6.33 -19.98
CA PRO A 132 11.42 5.62 -20.35
C PRO A 132 11.72 5.98 -21.80
N ALA A 133 12.94 6.46 -22.07
CA ALA A 133 13.41 6.69 -23.43
C ALA A 133 13.23 5.37 -24.18
N ALA A 134 12.55 5.42 -25.32
CA ALA A 134 12.34 4.26 -26.19
C ALA A 134 13.71 3.64 -26.50
N PRO A 135 13.85 2.28 -26.44
CA PRO A 135 15.08 1.65 -26.85
C PRO A 135 15.31 1.97 -28.34
N GLN A 136 16.40 2.64 -28.62
CA GLN A 136 16.86 2.83 -29.99
C GLN A 136 17.21 1.45 -30.52
N SER A 137 16.44 0.98 -31.50
CA SER A 137 16.77 -0.22 -32.27
C SER A 137 18.07 0.03 -33.03
N GLU A 138 19.18 -0.52 -32.54
CA GLU A 138 20.38 -0.64 -33.35
C GLU A 138 20.09 -1.58 -34.51
N ALA A 139 19.98 -0.98 -35.70
CA ALA A 139 19.95 -1.69 -36.92
C ALA A 139 21.35 -2.28 -37.16
N THR A 140 21.49 -3.57 -37.00
CA THR A 140 22.68 -4.33 -37.42
C THR A 140 22.67 -4.45 -38.96
N LYS A 141 23.76 -3.99 -39.52
CA LYS A 141 24.11 -4.09 -40.92
C LYS A 141 24.82 -5.46 -41.18
#